data_b5580035a05e7aeb05634dcf4e684750
#
_entry.id   b5580035a05e7aeb05634dcf4e684750
#
_cell.length_a   1.000
_cell.length_b   1.000
_cell.length_c   1.000
_cell.angle_alpha   90.00
_cell.angle_beta   90.00
_cell.angle_gamma   90.00
#
_symmetry.space_group_name_H-M   'P 1'
#
loop_
_entity.id
_entity.type
_entity.pdbx_description
1 polymer ?
#
loop_
_entity_poly.entity_id
_entity_poly.type
_entity_poly.pdbx_seq_one_letter_code
_entity_poly.pdbx_strand_id
1 'polypeptide(L)'
;MRLVLFFLSASLLAQQPVHIRVNASQKLGTFPSNWNLFGYDEPNYTYAPNGRKLIRELSALSSERVQIRAHFLLTTGDGAPAFKWGSTNVYTEDASGKPVYDWTILDRILDTYAQAEVSPLIEIGFMPKALSTHPDPYVPVWKPGDKFDHYYVGWAYPPNNYDKWSELVYQVVKHAVAKYGKAKVEGWNWEVWNEPNGGYWRGTPEEYDKLYDSTAAAVKRALPTTHVGGPATTGPASPRAAAFLKQFLEHCEKSGAPLDFISYHAKGRPDVTDGHVRMGLSKELADTEEGFKIVKSFTKFRNLPIILTEADPEGCAACSARVYPPNAYRNGTLYPAYEAAAYNGMLQLQERH
;
A
#
# COMPACT_ATOMS: atom_id res chain seq x y z
N MET A 1 -45.22 -3.63 57.20
CA MET A 1 -43.97 -3.31 56.52
C MET A 1 -43.60 -4.55 55.69
N ARG A 2 -43.90 -4.54 54.35
CA ARG A 2 -43.59 -5.66 53.48
C ARG A 2 -42.25 -5.39 52.79
N LEU A 3 -41.28 -6.25 53.04
CA LEU A 3 -39.98 -6.24 52.44
C LEU A 3 -40.10 -6.84 51.00
N VAL A 4 -39.87 -6.04 49.96
CA VAL A 4 -39.78 -6.53 48.59
C VAL A 4 -38.30 -6.78 48.29
N LEU A 5 -37.90 -8.04 48.20
CA LEU A 5 -36.60 -8.45 47.70
C LEU A 5 -36.57 -8.37 46.17
N PHE A 6 -35.76 -7.45 45.62
CA PHE A 6 -35.41 -7.44 44.21
C PHE A 6 -34.28 -8.46 43.98
N PHE A 7 -34.57 -9.51 43.28
CA PHE A 7 -33.54 -10.40 42.69
C PHE A 7 -32.99 -9.73 41.41
N LEU A 8 -31.77 -9.19 41.48
CA LEU A 8 -30.99 -8.87 40.31
C LEU A 8 -30.47 -10.19 39.70
N SER A 9 -31.08 -10.67 38.64
CA SER A 9 -30.51 -11.72 37.78
C SER A 9 -29.37 -11.11 37.00
N ALA A 10 -28.13 -11.25 37.47
CA ALA A 10 -26.94 -11.04 36.65
C ALA A 10 -26.86 -12.16 35.63
N SER A 11 -27.27 -11.90 34.37
CA SER A 11 -26.99 -12.78 33.27
C SER A 11 -25.49 -12.76 33.04
N LEU A 12 -24.74 -13.68 33.62
CA LEU A 12 -23.41 -14.05 33.25
C LEU A 12 -23.50 -14.57 31.79
N LEU A 13 -23.14 -13.75 30.83
CA LEU A 13 -22.82 -14.19 29.48
C LEU A 13 -21.59 -15.09 29.60
N ALA A 14 -21.80 -16.37 29.89
CA ALA A 14 -20.76 -17.38 29.87
C ALA A 14 -20.23 -17.43 28.44
N GLN A 15 -19.01 -16.97 28.22
CA GLN A 15 -18.30 -17.20 26.97
C GLN A 15 -18.28 -18.70 26.73
N GLN A 16 -18.86 -19.15 25.63
CA GLN A 16 -18.79 -20.56 25.24
C GLN A 16 -17.30 -20.92 25.00
N PRO A 17 -16.78 -21.97 25.62
CA PRO A 17 -15.41 -22.36 25.41
C PRO A 17 -15.18 -22.74 23.94
N VAL A 18 -14.16 -22.13 23.34
CA VAL A 18 -13.72 -22.48 21.98
C VAL A 18 -12.77 -23.65 22.08
N HIS A 19 -13.12 -24.79 21.46
CA HIS A 19 -12.28 -25.97 21.40
C HIS A 19 -11.53 -26.00 20.06
N ILE A 20 -10.21 -25.82 20.10
CA ILE A 20 -9.33 -25.93 18.93
C ILE A 20 -8.67 -27.32 18.97
N ARG A 21 -8.86 -28.13 17.92
CA ARG A 21 -8.17 -29.41 17.75
C ARG A 21 -7.16 -29.29 16.62
N VAL A 22 -5.89 -29.54 16.95
CA VAL A 22 -4.80 -29.55 15.99
C VAL A 22 -4.28 -31.00 15.85
N ASN A 23 -4.32 -31.54 14.63
CA ASN A 23 -3.69 -32.83 14.32
C ASN A 23 -2.30 -32.58 13.72
N ALA A 24 -1.28 -32.47 14.55
CA ALA A 24 0.08 -32.17 14.13
C ALA A 24 0.74 -33.34 13.33
N SER A 25 0.15 -34.54 13.33
CA SER A 25 0.64 -35.65 12.52
C SER A 25 0.18 -35.64 11.08
N GLN A 26 -0.86 -34.84 10.77
CA GLN A 26 -1.41 -34.70 9.42
C GLN A 26 -0.81 -33.46 8.73
N LYS A 27 0.23 -33.70 7.94
CA LYS A 27 0.82 -32.62 7.11
C LYS A 27 -0.02 -32.46 5.84
N LEU A 28 -0.67 -31.30 5.68
CA LEU A 28 -1.51 -30.98 4.52
C LEU A 28 -0.73 -30.35 3.36
N GLY A 29 0.40 -29.69 3.66
CA GLY A 29 1.20 -29.01 2.65
C GLY A 29 2.18 -28.02 3.25
N THR A 30 2.80 -27.22 2.41
CA THR A 30 3.59 -26.06 2.82
C THR A 30 2.67 -24.83 2.89
N PHE A 31 2.73 -24.09 3.98
CA PHE A 31 1.99 -22.83 4.10
C PHE A 31 2.65 -21.80 3.17
N PRO A 32 1.91 -21.20 2.21
CA PRO A 32 2.49 -20.20 1.33
C PRO A 32 2.79 -18.92 2.09
N SER A 33 3.97 -18.33 1.85
CA SER A 33 4.35 -17.06 2.47
C SER A 33 3.77 -15.87 1.68
N ASN A 34 2.45 -15.74 1.71
CA ASN A 34 1.71 -14.65 1.06
C ASN A 34 1.42 -13.45 1.98
N TRP A 35 2.03 -13.42 3.16
CA TRP A 35 1.80 -12.45 4.25
C TRP A 35 3.03 -11.58 4.56
N ASN A 36 4.05 -11.60 3.74
CA ASN A 36 5.35 -10.97 4.02
C ASN A 36 5.47 -9.53 3.51
N LEU A 37 4.39 -8.90 3.08
CA LEU A 37 4.34 -7.49 2.68
C LEU A 37 3.70 -6.65 3.79
N PHE A 38 4.42 -5.61 4.21
CA PHE A 38 3.94 -4.61 5.17
C PHE A 38 4.01 -3.23 4.53
N GLY A 39 3.05 -2.36 4.86
CA GLY A 39 3.00 -1.01 4.34
C GLY A 39 2.78 0.04 5.44
N TYR A 40 3.19 1.27 5.16
CA TYR A 40 2.90 2.44 5.99
C TYR A 40 3.00 3.73 5.18
N ASP A 41 2.30 4.77 5.66
CA ASP A 41 2.15 6.02 4.92
C ASP A 41 3.31 7.00 5.15
N GLU A 42 3.94 6.97 6.32
CA GLU A 42 4.88 8.00 6.79
C GLU A 42 6.35 7.58 6.60
N PRO A 43 6.94 7.75 5.41
CA PRO A 43 8.27 7.21 5.09
C PRO A 43 9.40 7.82 5.94
N ASN A 44 9.22 9.04 6.45
CA ASN A 44 10.25 9.72 7.24
C ASN A 44 10.37 9.21 8.68
N TYR A 45 9.44 8.34 9.14
CA TYR A 45 9.61 7.58 10.39
C TYR A 45 10.48 6.34 10.23
N THR A 46 10.73 5.86 9.00
CA THR A 46 11.53 4.66 8.71
C THR A 46 12.88 4.67 9.41
N TYR A 47 13.60 5.78 9.33
CA TYR A 47 14.93 5.94 9.91
C TYR A 47 14.93 6.48 11.34
N ALA A 48 13.76 6.72 11.93
CA ALA A 48 13.64 7.04 13.35
C ALA A 48 13.98 5.79 14.21
N PRO A 49 14.42 5.96 15.47
CA PRO A 49 14.82 4.83 16.32
C PRO A 49 13.77 3.71 16.41
N ASN A 50 12.49 4.07 16.61
CA ASN A 50 11.40 3.11 16.70
C ASN A 50 11.05 2.49 15.33
N GLY A 51 11.15 3.24 14.23
CA GLY A 51 10.96 2.71 12.88
C GLY A 51 12.00 1.65 12.54
N ARG A 52 13.28 1.95 12.76
CA ARG A 52 14.37 0.97 12.57
C ARG A 52 14.19 -0.28 13.43
N LYS A 53 13.74 -0.10 14.68
CA LYS A 53 13.46 -1.22 15.60
C LYS A 53 12.35 -2.09 15.03
N LEU A 54 11.21 -1.50 14.67
CA LEU A 54 10.05 -2.22 14.13
C LEU A 54 10.40 -3.02 12.87
N ILE A 55 11.10 -2.41 11.92
CA ILE A 55 11.46 -3.07 10.66
C ILE A 55 12.39 -4.27 10.90
N ARG A 56 13.37 -4.14 11.82
CA ARG A 56 14.23 -5.27 12.21
C ARG A 56 13.43 -6.39 12.91
N GLU A 57 12.47 -6.03 13.76
CA GLU A 57 11.61 -7.03 14.44
C GLU A 57 10.73 -7.77 13.43
N LEU A 58 10.13 -7.08 12.46
CA LEU A 58 9.35 -7.71 11.39
C LEU A 58 10.22 -8.68 10.56
N SER A 59 11.42 -8.27 10.19
CA SER A 59 12.37 -9.15 9.50
C SER A 59 12.74 -10.38 10.32
N ALA A 60 13.01 -10.21 11.61
CA ALA A 60 13.40 -11.31 12.50
C ALA A 60 12.27 -12.31 12.79
N LEU A 61 11.02 -11.89 12.70
CA LEU A 61 9.85 -12.75 12.93
C LEU A 61 9.49 -13.62 11.70
N SER A 62 10.01 -13.31 10.53
CA SER A 62 9.70 -14.02 9.30
C SER A 62 10.82 -14.94 8.87
N SER A 63 10.49 -16.18 8.45
CA SER A 63 11.42 -17.07 7.76
C SER A 63 11.65 -16.68 6.30
N GLU A 64 10.75 -15.88 5.75
CA GLU A 64 10.79 -15.38 4.39
C GLU A 64 11.20 -13.91 4.37
N ARG A 65 11.78 -13.47 3.25
CA ARG A 65 12.18 -12.07 3.12
C ARG A 65 10.95 -11.16 3.16
N VAL A 66 10.90 -10.28 4.15
CA VAL A 66 9.87 -9.25 4.31
C VAL A 66 10.02 -8.21 3.22
N GLN A 67 8.89 -7.75 2.68
CA GLN A 67 8.80 -6.61 1.80
C GLN A 67 8.16 -5.42 2.53
N ILE A 68 8.65 -4.22 2.23
CA ILE A 68 8.11 -2.98 2.82
C ILE A 68 7.68 -2.04 1.70
N ARG A 69 6.44 -1.56 1.77
CA ARG A 69 5.88 -0.52 0.93
C ARG A 69 5.72 0.77 1.74
N ALA A 70 6.17 1.89 1.19
CA ALA A 70 5.97 3.21 1.80
C ALA A 70 5.54 4.23 0.75
N HIS A 71 4.68 5.17 1.16
CA HIS A 71 4.23 6.28 0.32
C HIS A 71 5.26 7.41 0.23
N PHE A 72 5.01 8.39 -0.64
CA PHE A 72 5.72 9.69 -0.71
C PHE A 72 7.22 9.62 -1.01
N LEU A 73 7.69 8.59 -1.69
CA LEU A 73 9.11 8.40 -1.95
C LEU A 73 9.73 9.40 -2.95
N LEU A 74 8.90 10.12 -3.74
CA LEU A 74 9.37 11.12 -4.70
C LEU A 74 8.89 12.55 -4.37
N THR A 75 8.18 12.73 -3.28
CA THR A 75 7.54 13.99 -2.92
C THR A 75 8.56 15.03 -2.46
N THR A 76 8.38 16.29 -2.87
CA THR A 76 9.22 17.41 -2.46
C THR A 76 8.96 17.78 -1.00
N GLY A 77 10.01 18.02 -0.23
CA GLY A 77 9.96 18.46 1.17
C GLY A 77 11.28 18.19 1.89
N ASP A 78 11.34 18.51 3.17
CA ASP A 78 12.56 18.47 3.98
C ASP A 78 12.82 17.14 4.69
N GLY A 79 11.94 16.14 4.49
CA GLY A 79 12.03 14.85 5.17
C GLY A 79 11.64 14.87 6.64
N ALA A 80 11.01 15.94 7.11
CA ALA A 80 10.48 15.99 8.47
C ALA A 80 9.33 14.97 8.64
N PRO A 81 9.33 14.17 9.71
CA PRO A 81 8.25 13.24 9.97
C PRO A 81 6.92 13.96 10.17
N ALA A 82 5.91 13.55 9.43
CA ALA A 82 4.55 14.08 9.53
C ALA A 82 3.52 12.96 9.38
N PHE A 83 2.34 13.12 9.98
CA PHE A 83 1.25 12.16 9.83
C PHE A 83 0.67 12.19 8.41
N LYS A 84 0.47 11.01 7.82
CA LYS A 84 -0.13 10.83 6.48
C LYS A 84 0.57 11.62 5.39
N TRP A 85 1.81 12.00 5.61
CA TRP A 85 2.61 12.81 4.73
C TRP A 85 4.07 12.42 4.83
N GLY A 86 4.79 12.50 3.71
CA GLY A 86 6.22 12.30 3.68
C GLY A 86 6.88 13.02 2.52
N SER A 87 8.20 13.05 2.52
CA SER A 87 8.99 13.68 1.47
C SER A 87 10.42 13.16 1.45
N THR A 88 11.03 13.21 0.29
CA THR A 88 12.43 12.83 0.09
C THR A 88 13.23 13.90 -0.62
N ASN A 89 12.56 14.81 -1.32
CA ASN A 89 13.15 15.87 -2.13
C ASN A 89 14.13 15.37 -3.22
N VAL A 90 13.90 14.15 -3.72
CA VAL A 90 14.80 13.53 -4.72
C VAL A 90 14.92 14.31 -6.03
N TYR A 91 13.97 15.18 -6.32
CA TYR A 91 13.92 15.95 -7.56
C TYR A 91 13.58 17.40 -7.29
N THR A 92 14.44 18.28 -7.77
CA THR A 92 14.18 19.72 -7.91
C THR A 92 14.70 20.20 -9.27
N GLU A 93 14.48 21.45 -9.58
CA GLU A 93 15.06 22.09 -10.77
C GLU A 93 15.85 23.34 -10.36
N ASP A 94 16.96 23.60 -11.04
CA ASP A 94 17.70 24.84 -10.90
C ASP A 94 16.98 26.00 -11.60
N ALA A 95 17.55 27.19 -11.51
CA ALA A 95 16.97 28.42 -12.11
C ALA A 95 16.82 28.35 -13.65
N SER A 96 17.53 27.41 -14.31
CA SER A 96 17.40 27.17 -15.75
C SER A 96 16.40 26.06 -16.09
N GLY A 97 15.73 25.45 -15.09
CA GLY A 97 14.83 24.33 -15.25
C GLY A 97 15.54 22.98 -15.49
N LYS A 98 16.84 22.90 -15.17
CA LYS A 98 17.61 21.65 -15.26
C LYS A 98 17.37 20.79 -14.02
N PRO A 99 17.14 19.46 -14.17
CA PRO A 99 16.99 18.54 -13.05
C PRO A 99 18.17 18.53 -12.09
N VAL A 100 17.86 18.56 -10.79
CA VAL A 100 18.80 18.39 -9.69
C VAL A 100 18.30 17.24 -8.82
N TYR A 101 19.14 16.24 -8.59
CA TYR A 101 18.80 15.05 -7.81
C TYR A 101 19.47 15.08 -6.45
N ASP A 102 18.70 14.86 -5.37
CA ASP A 102 19.22 14.70 -4.00
C ASP A 102 18.70 13.37 -3.42
N TRP A 103 19.60 12.41 -3.27
CA TRP A 103 19.28 11.07 -2.79
C TRP A 103 19.31 10.95 -1.25
N THR A 104 19.71 12.01 -0.54
CA THR A 104 20.04 11.95 0.89
C THR A 104 18.92 11.34 1.74
N ILE A 105 17.68 11.80 1.56
CA ILE A 105 16.55 11.32 2.38
C ILE A 105 16.06 9.96 1.90
N LEU A 106 15.95 9.75 0.58
CA LEU A 106 15.58 8.45 0.01
C LEU A 106 16.57 7.37 0.45
N ASP A 107 17.86 7.67 0.42
CA ASP A 107 18.89 6.76 0.88
C ASP A 107 18.75 6.38 2.36
N ARG A 108 18.39 7.31 3.23
CA ARG A 108 18.15 7.01 4.66
C ARG A 108 17.01 6.00 4.84
N ILE A 109 15.97 6.07 4.00
CA ILE A 109 14.86 5.11 4.01
C ILE A 109 15.37 3.74 3.52
N LEU A 110 15.93 3.70 2.32
CA LEU A 110 16.36 2.45 1.68
C LEU A 110 17.53 1.78 2.41
N ASP A 111 18.45 2.55 3.00
CA ASP A 111 19.54 2.02 3.85
C ASP A 111 18.98 1.33 5.11
N THR A 112 17.89 1.87 5.68
CA THR A 112 17.20 1.22 6.80
C THR A 112 16.64 -0.14 6.40
N TYR A 113 16.04 -0.26 5.22
CA TYR A 113 15.58 -1.53 4.68
C TYR A 113 16.74 -2.50 4.42
N ALA A 114 17.80 -2.02 3.77
CA ALA A 114 18.98 -2.84 3.49
C ALA A 114 19.67 -3.38 4.76
N GLN A 115 19.73 -2.55 5.82
CA GLN A 115 20.31 -2.94 7.12
C GLN A 115 19.45 -3.96 7.88
N ALA A 116 18.16 -3.98 7.65
CA ALA A 116 17.22 -4.94 8.22
C ALA A 116 16.99 -6.16 7.33
N GLU A 117 17.69 -6.28 6.20
CA GLU A 117 17.56 -7.37 5.21
C GLU A 117 16.15 -7.53 4.64
N VAL A 118 15.35 -6.45 4.63
CA VAL A 118 14.05 -6.40 3.98
C VAL A 118 14.17 -5.88 2.54
N SER A 119 13.24 -6.24 1.68
CA SER A 119 13.16 -5.74 0.30
C SER A 119 12.12 -4.63 0.21
N PRO A 120 12.38 -3.51 -0.46
CA PRO A 120 11.32 -2.56 -0.75
C PRO A 120 10.39 -3.07 -1.87
N LEU A 121 9.09 -2.79 -1.73
CA LEU A 121 8.18 -2.57 -2.84
C LEU A 121 8.10 -1.05 -3.00
N ILE A 122 8.70 -0.54 -4.07
CA ILE A 122 8.81 0.90 -4.31
C ILE A 122 7.52 1.40 -4.94
N GLU A 123 6.72 2.15 -4.19
CA GLU A 123 5.66 2.95 -4.77
C GLU A 123 6.28 4.17 -5.45
N ILE A 124 6.20 4.22 -6.79
CA ILE A 124 6.70 5.34 -7.60
C ILE A 124 5.68 6.47 -7.53
N GLY A 125 5.84 7.34 -6.55
CA GLY A 125 4.94 8.44 -6.21
C GLY A 125 5.46 9.25 -5.00
N PHE A 126 4.93 10.40 -4.73
CA PHE A 126 3.99 11.13 -5.59
C PHE A 126 4.73 12.20 -6.39
N MET A 127 3.98 13.05 -7.12
CA MET A 127 4.58 14.02 -8.05
C MET A 127 5.46 15.04 -7.32
N PRO A 128 6.75 15.20 -7.69
CA PRO A 128 7.58 16.30 -7.18
C PRO A 128 6.98 17.67 -7.54
N LYS A 129 7.18 18.66 -6.66
CA LYS A 129 6.61 20.00 -6.85
C LYS A 129 6.95 20.61 -8.23
N ALA A 130 8.21 20.50 -8.65
CA ALA A 130 8.69 21.07 -9.91
C ALA A 130 8.07 20.41 -11.16
N LEU A 131 7.59 19.16 -11.02
CA LEU A 131 6.93 18.43 -12.12
C LEU A 131 5.41 18.47 -12.05
N SER A 132 4.81 18.97 -10.98
CA SER A 132 3.35 19.02 -10.87
C SER A 132 2.75 20.04 -11.84
N THR A 133 1.62 19.69 -12.49
CA THR A 133 0.80 20.65 -13.24
C THR A 133 0.13 21.69 -12.32
N HIS A 134 0.03 21.39 -11.00
CA HIS A 134 -0.58 22.27 -9.99
C HIS A 134 0.34 22.33 -8.75
N PRO A 135 1.48 23.02 -8.82
CA PRO A 135 2.49 22.97 -7.76
C PRO A 135 2.08 23.66 -6.45
N ASP A 136 1.02 24.46 -6.45
CA ASP A 136 0.57 25.19 -5.28
C ASP A 136 -0.96 25.09 -5.08
N PRO A 137 -1.46 24.83 -3.84
CA PRO A 137 -0.66 24.46 -2.66
C PRO A 137 -0.05 23.06 -2.81
N TYR A 138 1.18 22.86 -2.35
CA TYR A 138 1.87 21.58 -2.47
C TYR A 138 1.88 20.77 -1.17
N VAL A 139 2.09 21.43 -0.04
CA VAL A 139 2.02 20.81 1.29
C VAL A 139 0.58 20.83 1.78
N PRO A 140 0.00 19.70 2.18
CA PRO A 140 -1.37 19.65 2.66
C PRO A 140 -1.49 20.34 4.03
N VAL A 141 -2.57 21.06 4.23
CA VAL A 141 -3.00 21.52 5.55
C VAL A 141 -3.98 20.48 6.09
N TRP A 142 -3.44 19.41 6.66
CA TRP A 142 -4.24 18.30 7.17
C TRP A 142 -3.75 17.88 8.57
N LYS A 143 -4.68 17.49 9.41
CA LYS A 143 -4.40 16.87 10.72
C LYS A 143 -5.35 15.68 10.94
N PRO A 144 -5.00 14.73 11.84
CA PRO A 144 -5.86 13.61 12.17
C PRO A 144 -7.28 14.05 12.56
N GLY A 145 -8.29 13.50 11.85
CA GLY A 145 -9.71 13.85 12.02
C GLY A 145 -10.25 14.82 10.96
N ASP A 146 -9.41 15.47 10.16
CA ASP A 146 -9.85 16.29 9.04
C ASP A 146 -10.33 15.41 7.87
N LYS A 147 -11.16 15.99 7.00
CA LYS A 147 -11.57 15.33 5.75
C LYS A 147 -10.41 15.20 4.80
N PHE A 148 -10.35 14.11 4.04
CA PHE A 148 -9.28 13.84 3.08
C PHE A 148 -9.31 14.73 1.83
N ASP A 149 -10.39 15.44 1.54
CA ASP A 149 -10.51 16.36 0.39
C ASP A 149 -9.50 17.52 0.42
N HIS A 150 -9.05 17.93 1.62
CA HIS A 150 -8.02 18.94 1.81
C HIS A 150 -6.58 18.39 1.77
N TYR A 151 -6.43 17.08 1.65
CA TYR A 151 -5.14 16.41 1.62
C TYR A 151 -4.54 16.32 0.21
N TYR A 152 -5.39 16.20 -0.80
CA TYR A 152 -4.98 15.97 -2.19
C TYR A 152 -4.63 17.30 -2.88
N VAL A 153 -3.36 17.66 -2.77
CA VAL A 153 -2.77 18.92 -3.26
C VAL A 153 -1.78 18.64 -4.39
N GLY A 154 -0.86 19.53 -4.68
CA GLY A 154 0.02 19.50 -5.84
C GLY A 154 0.72 18.18 -6.14
N TRP A 155 1.05 17.39 -5.13
CA TRP A 155 1.66 16.07 -5.32
C TRP A 155 0.74 15.01 -5.97
N ALA A 156 -0.59 15.24 -6.01
CA ALA A 156 -1.57 14.32 -6.59
C ALA A 156 -1.85 14.58 -8.08
N TYR A 157 -1.24 15.59 -8.69
CA TYR A 157 -1.52 15.98 -10.06
C TYR A 157 -0.55 15.36 -11.08
N PRO A 158 -0.97 15.25 -12.37
CA PRO A 158 -0.11 14.78 -13.45
C PRO A 158 1.17 15.58 -13.60
N PRO A 159 2.21 14.98 -14.22
CA PRO A 159 3.43 15.72 -14.54
C PRO A 159 3.18 16.74 -15.65
N ASN A 160 3.76 17.92 -15.51
CA ASN A 160 3.80 18.95 -16.55
C ASN A 160 4.72 18.57 -17.72
N ASN A 161 5.63 17.60 -17.52
CA ASN A 161 6.53 17.06 -18.52
C ASN A 161 6.80 15.56 -18.27
N TYR A 162 6.25 14.69 -19.11
CA TYR A 162 6.39 13.24 -18.99
C TYR A 162 7.82 12.74 -19.30
N ASP A 163 8.60 13.46 -20.11
CA ASP A 163 9.99 13.06 -20.37
C ASP A 163 10.87 13.31 -19.15
N LYS A 164 10.68 14.43 -18.46
CA LYS A 164 11.35 14.70 -17.19
C LYS A 164 10.93 13.71 -16.10
N TRP A 165 9.64 13.35 -16.05
CA TRP A 165 9.16 12.32 -15.14
C TRP A 165 9.79 10.95 -15.44
N SER A 166 9.80 10.53 -16.70
CA SER A 166 10.45 9.29 -17.14
C SER A 166 11.95 9.28 -16.79
N GLU A 167 12.63 10.40 -16.98
CA GLU A 167 14.05 10.52 -16.65
C GLU A 167 14.27 10.47 -15.11
N LEU A 168 13.42 11.11 -14.30
CA LEU A 168 13.47 10.97 -12.84
C LEU A 168 13.37 9.50 -12.43
N VAL A 169 12.37 8.78 -12.93
CA VAL A 169 12.18 7.35 -12.60
C VAL A 169 13.39 6.52 -13.02
N TYR A 170 13.91 6.76 -14.24
CA TYR A 170 15.14 6.11 -14.70
C TYR A 170 16.31 6.35 -13.74
N GLN A 171 16.52 7.58 -13.29
CA GLN A 171 17.61 7.94 -12.39
C GLN A 171 17.42 7.32 -11.00
N VAL A 172 16.19 7.22 -10.48
CA VAL A 172 15.88 6.52 -9.21
C VAL A 172 16.31 5.06 -9.28
N VAL A 173 15.92 4.34 -10.34
CA VAL A 173 16.29 2.92 -10.50
C VAL A 173 17.79 2.78 -10.70
N LYS A 174 18.44 3.64 -11.50
CA LYS A 174 19.89 3.64 -11.70
C LYS A 174 20.64 3.89 -10.40
N HIS A 175 20.18 4.85 -9.59
CA HIS A 175 20.76 5.14 -8.27
C HIS A 175 20.64 3.91 -7.36
N ALA A 176 19.48 3.28 -7.29
CA ALA A 176 19.27 2.07 -6.50
C ALA A 176 20.24 0.94 -6.93
N VAL A 177 20.37 0.70 -8.24
CA VAL A 177 21.31 -0.30 -8.79
C VAL A 177 22.76 0.03 -8.43
N ALA A 178 23.16 1.29 -8.57
CA ALA A 178 24.52 1.72 -8.25
C ALA A 178 24.85 1.55 -6.76
N LYS A 179 23.89 1.84 -5.88
CA LYS A 179 24.09 1.82 -4.43
C LYS A 179 23.93 0.44 -3.81
N TYR A 180 22.88 -0.31 -4.18
CA TYR A 180 22.52 -1.59 -3.53
C TYR A 180 22.95 -2.81 -4.34
N GLY A 181 23.39 -2.62 -5.56
CA GLY A 181 23.82 -3.68 -6.48
C GLY A 181 22.68 -4.28 -7.29
N LYS A 182 22.98 -4.62 -8.54
CA LYS A 182 22.03 -5.15 -9.52
C LYS A 182 21.25 -6.35 -8.97
N ALA A 183 21.93 -7.35 -8.41
CA ALA A 183 21.33 -8.58 -7.94
C ALA A 183 20.26 -8.38 -6.83
N LYS A 184 20.40 -7.33 -6.00
CA LYS A 184 19.38 -7.01 -5.00
C LYS A 184 18.19 -6.29 -5.63
N VAL A 185 18.45 -5.30 -6.50
CA VAL A 185 17.42 -4.46 -7.11
C VAL A 185 16.59 -5.22 -8.15
N GLU A 186 17.12 -6.26 -8.77
CA GLU A 186 16.35 -7.17 -9.64
C GLU A 186 15.17 -7.83 -8.92
N GLY A 187 15.31 -8.09 -7.63
CA GLY A 187 14.25 -8.67 -6.79
C GLY A 187 13.28 -7.64 -6.19
N TRP A 188 13.42 -6.35 -6.52
CA TRP A 188 12.48 -5.34 -6.04
C TRP A 188 11.26 -5.26 -6.96
N ASN A 189 10.12 -4.87 -6.36
CA ASN A 189 8.90 -4.55 -7.10
C ASN A 189 8.74 -3.02 -7.17
N TRP A 190 8.41 -2.52 -8.36
CA TRP A 190 8.20 -1.11 -8.65
C TRP A 190 6.73 -0.92 -9.00
N GLU A 191 5.96 -0.37 -8.08
CA GLU A 191 4.54 -0.10 -8.24
C GLU A 191 4.31 1.33 -8.70
N VAL A 192 3.47 1.52 -9.71
CA VAL A 192 3.22 2.84 -10.26
C VAL A 192 2.03 3.48 -9.55
N TRP A 193 2.33 4.47 -8.70
CA TRP A 193 1.35 5.29 -7.99
C TRP A 193 0.61 4.56 -6.86
N ASN A 194 -0.42 5.27 -6.29
CA ASN A 194 -1.34 4.79 -5.26
C ASN A 194 -2.75 5.27 -5.53
N GLU A 195 -3.73 4.36 -5.51
CA GLU A 195 -5.17 4.61 -5.65
C GLU A 195 -5.55 5.63 -6.73
N PRO A 196 -5.09 5.46 -7.99
CA PRO A 196 -5.31 6.44 -9.05
C PRO A 196 -6.79 6.58 -9.45
N ASN A 197 -7.64 5.65 -9.05
CA ASN A 197 -9.08 5.75 -9.17
C ASN A 197 -9.73 6.59 -8.06
N GLY A 198 -8.93 7.07 -7.10
CA GLY A 198 -9.34 7.89 -5.95
C GLY A 198 -8.84 9.33 -6.02
N GLY A 199 -8.78 9.99 -4.85
CA GLY A 199 -8.30 11.36 -4.74
C GLY A 199 -6.78 11.51 -4.89
N TYR A 200 -6.01 10.44 -4.77
CA TYR A 200 -4.56 10.43 -4.94
C TYR A 200 -4.10 10.72 -6.37
N TRP A 201 -5.00 10.67 -7.35
CA TRP A 201 -4.77 11.09 -8.72
C TRP A 201 -5.82 12.13 -9.15
N ARG A 202 -5.36 13.28 -9.58
CA ARG A 202 -6.20 14.43 -9.99
C ARG A 202 -6.19 14.64 -11.50
N GLY A 203 -5.64 13.69 -12.25
CA GLY A 203 -5.73 13.60 -13.70
C GLY A 203 -6.84 12.67 -14.17
N THR A 204 -6.94 12.48 -15.48
CA THR A 204 -7.86 11.51 -16.11
C THR A 204 -7.27 10.09 -16.06
N PRO A 205 -8.07 9.04 -16.32
CA PRO A 205 -7.54 7.68 -16.48
C PRO A 205 -6.51 7.58 -17.61
N GLU A 206 -6.71 8.28 -18.73
CA GLU A 206 -5.79 8.30 -19.88
C GLU A 206 -4.47 8.99 -19.55
N GLU A 207 -4.49 10.03 -18.71
CA GLU A 207 -3.27 10.64 -18.19
C GLU A 207 -2.53 9.70 -17.24
N TYR A 208 -3.25 8.87 -16.47
CA TYR A 208 -2.64 7.82 -15.68
C TYR A 208 -2.00 6.74 -16.57
N ASP A 209 -2.69 6.28 -17.61
CA ASP A 209 -2.12 5.32 -18.56
C ASP A 209 -0.81 5.83 -19.15
N LYS A 210 -0.76 7.11 -19.53
CA LYS A 210 0.47 7.75 -20.02
C LYS A 210 1.56 7.84 -18.93
N LEU A 211 1.17 8.11 -17.69
CA LEU A 211 2.11 8.07 -16.55
C LEU A 211 2.68 6.66 -16.39
N TYR A 212 1.81 5.65 -16.42
CA TYR A 212 2.22 4.25 -16.30
C TYR A 212 3.19 3.85 -17.41
N ASP A 213 2.85 4.10 -18.67
CA ASP A 213 3.69 3.76 -19.82
C ASP A 213 5.09 4.37 -19.71
N SER A 214 5.17 5.68 -19.42
CA SER A 214 6.45 6.37 -19.27
C SER A 214 7.25 5.87 -18.07
N THR A 215 6.57 5.54 -16.96
CA THR A 215 7.19 4.99 -15.75
C THR A 215 7.70 3.56 -15.99
N ALA A 216 6.87 2.67 -16.51
CA ALA A 216 7.23 1.28 -16.76
C ALA A 216 8.37 1.17 -17.78
N ALA A 217 8.33 1.97 -18.86
CA ALA A 217 9.42 2.05 -19.82
C ALA A 217 10.73 2.54 -19.18
N ALA A 218 10.68 3.54 -18.30
CA ALA A 218 11.86 4.04 -17.60
C ALA A 218 12.47 3.01 -16.64
N VAL A 219 11.64 2.29 -15.88
CA VAL A 219 12.07 1.19 -15.00
C VAL A 219 12.79 0.12 -15.82
N LYS A 220 12.16 -0.36 -16.90
CA LYS A 220 12.74 -1.40 -17.78
C LYS A 220 13.98 -0.93 -18.53
N ARG A 221 14.05 0.34 -18.93
CA ARG A 221 15.25 0.94 -19.54
C ARG A 221 16.42 0.95 -18.55
N ALA A 222 16.17 1.21 -17.27
CA ALA A 222 17.21 1.25 -16.24
C ALA A 222 17.66 -0.15 -15.80
N LEU A 223 16.72 -1.08 -15.65
CA LEU A 223 16.95 -2.47 -15.24
C LEU A 223 15.89 -3.39 -15.84
N PRO A 224 16.17 -4.00 -17.01
CA PRO A 224 15.17 -4.81 -17.76
C PRO A 224 14.61 -6.01 -16.97
N THR A 225 15.37 -6.53 -16.03
CA THR A 225 15.06 -7.75 -15.25
C THR A 225 14.26 -7.50 -13.98
N THR A 226 14.12 -6.25 -13.53
CA THR A 226 13.30 -5.92 -12.34
C THR A 226 11.81 -5.90 -12.69
N HIS A 227 10.94 -5.95 -11.66
CA HIS A 227 9.50 -6.06 -11.83
C HIS A 227 8.82 -4.69 -11.71
N VAL A 228 7.94 -4.38 -12.67
CA VAL A 228 7.09 -3.19 -12.63
C VAL A 228 5.62 -3.59 -12.75
N GLY A 229 4.75 -2.93 -12.00
CA GLY A 229 3.32 -3.23 -11.98
C GLY A 229 2.46 -2.12 -11.38
N GLY A 230 1.21 -2.44 -11.16
CA GLY A 230 0.18 -1.52 -10.66
C GLY A 230 -1.22 -2.07 -10.97
N PRO A 231 -2.27 -1.25 -10.95
CA PRO A 231 -2.29 0.21 -10.71
C PRO A 231 -2.57 0.59 -9.24
N ALA A 232 -2.51 -0.34 -8.29
CA ALA A 232 -2.81 -0.08 -6.88
C ALA A 232 -4.17 0.61 -6.67
N THR A 233 -5.22 0.13 -7.34
CA THR A 233 -6.57 0.70 -7.17
C THR A 233 -7.10 0.46 -5.76
N THR A 234 -8.09 1.26 -5.35
CA THR A 234 -8.95 0.87 -4.21
C THR A 234 -9.69 -0.45 -4.50
N GLY A 235 -10.40 -0.98 -3.51
CA GLY A 235 -11.05 -2.30 -3.59
C GLY A 235 -11.95 -2.51 -4.81
N PRO A 236 -11.66 -3.53 -5.65
CA PRO A 236 -12.37 -3.79 -6.90
C PRO A 236 -13.84 -4.22 -6.78
N ALA A 237 -14.34 -4.55 -5.59
CA ALA A 237 -15.79 -4.73 -5.38
C ALA A 237 -16.57 -3.41 -5.57
N SER A 238 -15.90 -2.26 -5.54
CA SER A 238 -16.47 -0.98 -5.92
C SER A 238 -16.55 -0.87 -7.46
N PRO A 239 -17.72 -0.48 -8.06
CA PRO A 239 -17.84 -0.33 -9.50
C PRO A 239 -16.81 0.62 -10.13
N ARG A 240 -16.44 1.69 -9.42
CA ARG A 240 -15.43 2.66 -9.87
C ARG A 240 -14.04 2.04 -9.94
N ALA A 241 -13.65 1.28 -8.93
CA ALA A 241 -12.35 0.61 -8.91
C ALA A 241 -12.29 -0.53 -9.94
N ALA A 242 -13.37 -1.33 -10.05
CA ALA A 242 -13.47 -2.36 -11.06
C ALA A 242 -13.33 -1.80 -12.49
N ALA A 243 -14.03 -0.69 -12.78
CA ALA A 243 -13.95 -0.03 -14.08
C ALA A 243 -12.53 0.47 -14.38
N PHE A 244 -11.87 1.09 -13.41
CA PHE A 244 -10.49 1.58 -13.57
C PHE A 244 -9.50 0.43 -13.78
N LEU A 245 -9.59 -0.65 -12.98
CA LEU A 245 -8.72 -1.80 -13.12
C LEU A 245 -8.88 -2.46 -14.51
N LYS A 246 -10.12 -2.62 -14.99
CA LYS A 246 -10.39 -3.16 -16.33
C LYS A 246 -9.79 -2.28 -17.41
N GLN A 247 -10.06 -0.97 -17.38
CA GLN A 247 -9.55 0.00 -18.35
C GLN A 247 -8.01 -0.01 -18.38
N PHE A 248 -7.37 -0.04 -17.23
CA PHE A 248 -5.90 -0.14 -17.13
C PHE A 248 -5.35 -1.43 -17.78
N LEU A 249 -5.97 -2.58 -17.50
CA LEU A 249 -5.56 -3.84 -18.10
C LEU A 249 -5.80 -3.87 -19.62
N GLU A 250 -6.93 -3.34 -20.10
CA GLU A 250 -7.21 -3.13 -21.53
C GLU A 250 -6.15 -2.25 -22.20
N HIS A 251 -5.76 -1.16 -21.52
CA HIS A 251 -4.68 -0.29 -21.98
C HIS A 251 -3.35 -1.05 -22.11
N CYS A 252 -2.92 -1.75 -21.04
CA CYS A 252 -1.66 -2.52 -21.07
C CYS A 252 -1.68 -3.66 -22.10
N GLU A 253 -2.84 -4.27 -22.34
CA GLU A 253 -2.98 -5.30 -23.38
C GLU A 253 -2.79 -4.71 -24.77
N LYS A 254 -3.38 -3.54 -25.02
CA LYS A 254 -3.37 -2.83 -26.30
C LYS A 254 -2.03 -2.15 -26.58
N SER A 255 -1.46 -1.43 -25.61
CA SER A 255 -0.20 -0.69 -25.75
C SER A 255 1.03 -1.59 -25.72
N GLY A 256 0.93 -2.76 -25.07
CA GLY A 256 2.07 -3.63 -24.82
C GLY A 256 2.99 -3.10 -23.72
N ALA A 257 2.52 -2.17 -22.89
CA ALA A 257 3.27 -1.66 -21.72
C ALA A 257 3.75 -2.80 -20.83
N PRO A 258 4.98 -2.75 -20.30
CA PRO A 258 5.49 -3.75 -19.38
C PRO A 258 4.59 -3.85 -18.13
N LEU A 259 4.19 -5.07 -17.78
CA LEU A 259 3.38 -5.37 -16.61
C LEU A 259 3.79 -6.74 -16.07
N ASP A 260 4.49 -6.77 -14.94
CA ASP A 260 5.01 -8.01 -14.34
C ASP A 260 4.16 -8.51 -13.16
N PHE A 261 3.38 -7.62 -12.54
CA PHE A 261 2.42 -7.94 -11.49
C PHE A 261 1.25 -6.97 -11.53
N ILE A 262 0.12 -7.37 -10.96
CA ILE A 262 -1.07 -6.53 -10.83
C ILE A 262 -1.28 -6.25 -9.35
N SER A 263 -1.58 -5.00 -9.00
CA SER A 263 -1.86 -4.63 -7.63
C SER A 263 -3.18 -3.88 -7.46
N TYR A 264 -3.81 -4.10 -6.32
CA TYR A 264 -4.97 -3.36 -5.83
C TYR A 264 -5.06 -3.52 -4.32
N HIS A 265 -5.93 -2.73 -3.70
CA HIS A 265 -6.16 -2.76 -2.27
C HIS A 265 -7.42 -3.56 -1.93
N ALA A 266 -7.43 -4.15 -0.75
CA ALA A 266 -8.60 -4.80 -0.19
C ALA A 266 -8.76 -4.37 1.26
N LYS A 267 -9.87 -3.74 1.59
CA LYS A 267 -10.10 -3.17 2.92
C LYS A 267 -11.37 -3.77 3.53
N GLY A 268 -11.32 -4.01 4.82
CA GLY A 268 -12.51 -4.29 5.61
C GLY A 268 -13.45 -3.07 5.68
N ARG A 269 -14.44 -3.18 6.54
CA ARG A 269 -15.34 -2.07 6.85
C ARG A 269 -15.83 -2.22 8.28
N PRO A 270 -15.01 -1.86 9.28
CA PRO A 270 -15.42 -1.93 10.67
C PRO A 270 -16.67 -1.10 10.92
N ASP A 271 -17.61 -1.69 11.66
CA ASP A 271 -18.79 -1.02 12.15
C ASP A 271 -18.90 -1.23 13.66
N VAL A 272 -19.24 -0.16 14.37
CA VAL A 272 -19.40 -0.18 15.84
C VAL A 272 -20.87 0.09 16.15
N THR A 273 -21.58 -0.98 16.52
CA THR A 273 -22.99 -0.93 16.85
C THR A 273 -23.21 -1.54 18.24
N ASP A 274 -23.95 -0.86 19.10
CA ASP A 274 -24.28 -1.31 20.46
C ASP A 274 -23.06 -1.73 21.31
N GLY A 275 -21.95 -1.00 21.14
CA GLY A 275 -20.68 -1.28 21.83
C GLY A 275 -19.90 -2.49 21.31
N HIS A 276 -20.35 -3.10 20.21
CA HIS A 276 -19.69 -4.21 19.55
C HIS A 276 -19.03 -3.76 18.25
N VAL A 277 -17.80 -4.23 17.99
CA VAL A 277 -17.09 -4.01 16.72
C VAL A 277 -17.30 -5.20 15.81
N ARG A 278 -17.82 -4.95 14.61
CA ARG A 278 -17.89 -5.90 13.49
C ARG A 278 -16.87 -5.46 12.46
N MET A 279 -15.86 -6.27 12.19
CA MET A 279 -14.69 -5.88 11.38
C MET A 279 -14.94 -5.79 9.88
N GLY A 280 -16.07 -6.30 9.38
CA GLY A 280 -16.43 -6.22 7.96
C GLY A 280 -15.50 -6.98 7.02
N LEU A 281 -14.96 -8.12 7.47
CA LEU A 281 -14.05 -9.00 6.70
C LEU A 281 -14.61 -9.39 5.33
N SER A 282 -15.92 -9.62 5.23
CA SER A 282 -16.56 -9.99 3.97
C SER A 282 -16.36 -8.97 2.85
N LYS A 283 -16.16 -7.69 3.19
CA LYS A 283 -15.87 -6.66 2.18
C LYS A 283 -14.47 -6.81 1.62
N GLU A 284 -13.47 -7.05 2.47
CA GLU A 284 -12.09 -7.28 2.02
C GLU A 284 -11.99 -8.52 1.13
N LEU A 285 -12.67 -9.60 1.52
CA LEU A 285 -12.71 -10.81 0.70
C LEU A 285 -13.46 -10.59 -0.62
N ALA A 286 -14.51 -9.76 -0.63
CA ALA A 286 -15.21 -9.39 -1.88
C ALA A 286 -14.33 -8.55 -2.81
N ASP A 287 -13.54 -7.60 -2.26
CA ASP A 287 -12.55 -6.83 -3.03
C ASP A 287 -11.51 -7.77 -3.66
N THR A 288 -10.98 -8.70 -2.86
CA THR A 288 -10.00 -9.69 -3.31
C THR A 288 -10.55 -10.58 -4.43
N GLU A 289 -11.75 -11.13 -4.24
CA GLU A 289 -12.40 -12.03 -5.21
C GLU A 289 -12.73 -11.34 -6.52
N GLU A 290 -13.26 -10.11 -6.46
CA GLU A 290 -13.59 -9.36 -7.68
C GLU A 290 -12.32 -8.99 -8.46
N GLY A 291 -11.23 -8.61 -7.77
CA GLY A 291 -9.95 -8.41 -8.41
C GLY A 291 -9.43 -9.66 -9.12
N PHE A 292 -9.52 -10.84 -8.49
CA PHE A 292 -9.18 -12.12 -9.12
C PHE A 292 -10.00 -12.38 -10.38
N LYS A 293 -11.32 -12.18 -10.33
CA LYS A 293 -12.22 -12.35 -11.47
C LYS A 293 -11.85 -11.44 -12.63
N ILE A 294 -11.57 -10.15 -12.34
CA ILE A 294 -11.16 -9.17 -13.35
C ILE A 294 -9.87 -9.63 -14.01
N VAL A 295 -8.82 -9.91 -13.24
CA VAL A 295 -7.50 -10.31 -13.78
C VAL A 295 -7.61 -11.60 -14.60
N LYS A 296 -8.34 -12.60 -14.11
CA LYS A 296 -8.55 -13.88 -14.81
C LYS A 296 -9.31 -13.74 -16.12
N SER A 297 -10.08 -12.68 -16.31
CA SER A 297 -10.78 -12.40 -17.57
C SER A 297 -9.84 -11.98 -18.72
N PHE A 298 -8.61 -11.52 -18.39
CA PHE A 298 -7.59 -11.13 -19.35
C PHE A 298 -6.63 -12.29 -19.64
N THR A 299 -6.75 -12.92 -20.78
CA THR A 299 -5.91 -14.08 -21.15
C THR A 299 -4.42 -13.80 -21.04
N LYS A 300 -3.98 -12.59 -21.42
CA LYS A 300 -2.58 -12.14 -21.37
C LYS A 300 -2.05 -12.04 -19.94
N PHE A 301 -2.89 -11.66 -18.97
CA PHE A 301 -2.47 -11.30 -17.61
C PHE A 301 -2.92 -12.29 -16.53
N ARG A 302 -3.76 -13.26 -16.84
CA ARG A 302 -4.39 -14.17 -15.87
C ARG A 302 -3.42 -14.99 -15.01
N ASN A 303 -2.15 -15.10 -15.43
CA ASN A 303 -1.10 -15.84 -14.72
C ASN A 303 -0.08 -14.91 -14.05
N LEU A 304 -0.24 -13.58 -14.15
CA LEU A 304 0.63 -12.65 -13.43
C LEU A 304 0.36 -12.73 -11.93
N PRO A 305 1.40 -12.51 -11.11
CA PRO A 305 1.21 -12.33 -9.68
C PRO A 305 0.23 -11.19 -9.39
N ILE A 306 -0.65 -11.40 -8.41
CA ILE A 306 -1.52 -10.36 -7.84
C ILE A 306 -0.97 -10.03 -6.45
N ILE A 307 -0.73 -8.75 -6.20
CA ILE A 307 -0.23 -8.26 -4.92
C ILE A 307 -1.27 -7.32 -4.31
N LEU A 308 -1.82 -7.68 -3.17
CA LEU A 308 -2.62 -6.77 -2.36
C LEU A 308 -1.65 -5.84 -1.62
N THR A 309 -1.42 -4.65 -2.18
CA THR A 309 -0.40 -3.72 -1.68
C THR A 309 -0.87 -2.91 -0.48
N GLU A 310 -2.16 -2.96 -0.18
CA GLU A 310 -2.77 -2.63 1.10
C GLU A 310 -3.93 -3.59 1.38
N ALA A 311 -3.85 -4.28 2.52
CA ALA A 311 -4.88 -5.20 2.98
C ALA A 311 -4.99 -5.04 4.50
N ASP A 312 -6.07 -4.42 4.97
CA ASP A 312 -6.26 -4.09 6.37
C ASP A 312 -7.75 -3.82 6.69
N PRO A 313 -8.13 -3.77 7.96
CA PRO A 313 -9.53 -3.59 8.35
C PRO A 313 -10.18 -2.32 7.81
N GLU A 314 -9.42 -1.24 7.62
CA GLU A 314 -9.97 0.03 7.13
C GLU A 314 -8.86 1.00 6.68
N GLY A 315 -9.23 1.97 5.83
CA GLY A 315 -8.30 2.93 5.25
C GLY A 315 -8.08 4.21 6.05
N CYS A 316 -8.44 4.25 7.35
CA CYS A 316 -8.22 5.44 8.18
C CYS A 316 -6.80 5.45 8.78
N ALA A 317 -5.79 5.62 7.93
CA ALA A 317 -4.41 5.80 8.38
C ALA A 317 -4.28 7.06 9.26
N ALA A 318 -3.34 7.06 10.19
CA ALA A 318 -3.12 8.11 11.19
C ALA A 318 -4.34 8.45 12.10
N CYS A 319 -5.43 7.68 12.04
CA CYS A 319 -6.58 7.83 12.92
C CYS A 319 -6.34 7.11 14.25
N SER A 320 -5.66 7.76 15.18
CA SER A 320 -5.44 7.17 16.50
C SER A 320 -6.75 6.96 17.28
N ALA A 321 -6.80 5.94 18.13
CA ALA A 321 -7.94 5.72 19.03
C ALA A 321 -8.20 6.88 20.00
N ARG A 322 -7.23 7.77 20.20
CA ARG A 322 -7.43 9.01 20.99
C ARG A 322 -8.31 10.01 20.24
N VAL A 323 -8.14 10.12 18.92
CA VAL A 323 -8.90 11.05 18.06
C VAL A 323 -10.19 10.40 17.58
N TYR A 324 -10.13 9.09 17.29
CA TYR A 324 -11.27 8.31 16.84
C TYR A 324 -11.40 7.02 17.66
N PRO A 325 -12.09 7.10 18.83
CA PRO A 325 -12.19 5.97 19.76
C PRO A 325 -12.70 4.65 19.17
N PRO A 326 -13.57 4.63 18.14
CA PRO A 326 -13.97 3.37 17.50
C PRO A 326 -12.80 2.53 16.97
N ASN A 327 -11.64 3.14 16.65
CA ASN A 327 -10.45 2.43 16.21
C ASN A 327 -9.63 1.79 17.35
N ALA A 328 -10.11 1.80 18.59
CA ALA A 328 -9.40 1.20 19.74
C ALA A 328 -9.16 -0.32 19.57
N TYR A 329 -9.95 -1.02 18.75
CA TYR A 329 -9.74 -2.43 18.43
C TYR A 329 -8.35 -2.73 17.86
N ARG A 330 -7.68 -1.75 17.24
CA ARG A 330 -6.31 -1.89 16.69
C ARG A 330 -5.29 -2.28 17.75
N ASN A 331 -5.53 -1.89 19.01
CA ASN A 331 -4.62 -2.16 20.13
C ASN A 331 -5.02 -3.42 20.92
N GLY A 332 -5.96 -4.20 20.41
CA GLY A 332 -6.50 -5.39 21.08
C GLY A 332 -6.32 -6.66 20.25
N THR A 333 -6.88 -7.75 20.74
CA THR A 333 -6.82 -9.08 20.10
C THR A 333 -7.70 -9.17 18.85
N LEU A 334 -8.61 -8.22 18.63
CA LEU A 334 -9.53 -8.24 17.50
C LEU A 334 -8.81 -7.98 16.18
N TYR A 335 -7.78 -7.08 16.16
CA TYR A 335 -7.01 -6.80 14.96
C TYR A 335 -6.24 -8.05 14.46
N PRO A 336 -5.39 -8.72 15.22
CA PRO A 336 -4.70 -9.91 14.74
C PRO A 336 -5.64 -11.08 14.44
N ALA A 337 -6.79 -11.19 15.11
CA ALA A 337 -7.80 -12.18 14.77
C ALA A 337 -8.43 -11.91 13.40
N TYR A 338 -8.64 -10.63 13.08
CA TYR A 338 -9.10 -10.21 11.76
C TYR A 338 -8.08 -10.58 10.68
N GLU A 339 -6.81 -10.22 10.87
CA GLU A 339 -5.72 -10.52 9.93
C GLU A 339 -5.62 -12.04 9.65
N ALA A 340 -5.63 -12.85 10.70
CA ALA A 340 -5.59 -14.31 10.54
C ALA A 340 -6.79 -14.85 9.75
N ALA A 341 -7.98 -14.29 9.97
CA ALA A 341 -9.18 -14.68 9.24
C ALA A 341 -9.15 -14.19 7.77
N ALA A 342 -8.62 -12.99 7.53
CA ALA A 342 -8.45 -12.43 6.19
C ALA A 342 -7.49 -13.29 5.35
N TYR A 343 -6.31 -13.61 5.88
CA TYR A 343 -5.36 -14.49 5.19
C TYR A 343 -5.94 -15.87 4.88
N ASN A 344 -6.65 -16.48 5.84
CA ASN A 344 -7.32 -17.76 5.59
C ASN A 344 -8.37 -17.65 4.48
N GLY A 345 -9.17 -16.58 4.48
CA GLY A 345 -10.15 -16.32 3.43
C GLY A 345 -9.51 -16.09 2.05
N MET A 346 -8.41 -15.35 1.98
CA MET A 346 -7.65 -15.10 0.75
C MET A 346 -7.04 -16.38 0.17
N LEU A 347 -6.50 -17.27 1.03
CA LEU A 347 -6.00 -18.57 0.59
C LEU A 347 -7.11 -19.41 -0.03
N GLN A 348 -8.29 -19.46 0.59
CA GLN A 348 -9.45 -20.16 0.03
C GLN A 348 -9.93 -19.57 -1.30
N LEU A 349 -9.81 -18.24 -1.48
CA LEU A 349 -10.09 -17.58 -2.76
C LEU A 349 -9.06 -17.95 -3.82
N GLN A 350 -7.79 -17.97 -3.46
CA GLN A 350 -6.69 -18.36 -4.36
C GLN A 350 -6.83 -19.80 -4.87
N GLU A 351 -7.30 -20.73 -4.01
CA GLU A 351 -7.56 -22.12 -4.40
C GLU A 351 -8.74 -22.26 -5.39
N ARG A 352 -9.68 -21.29 -5.36
CA ARG A 352 -10.88 -21.32 -6.23
C ARG A 352 -10.68 -20.63 -7.59
N HIS A 353 -9.72 -19.75 -7.68
CA HIS A 353 -9.42 -18.94 -8.87
C HIS A 353 -8.02 -19.18 -9.41
#